data_128fe39281ea8786656e0b36856e9a71
#
_entry.id   128fe39281ea8786656e0b36856e9a71
#
_cell.length_a   1.000
_cell.length_b   1.000
_cell.length_c   1.000
_cell.angle_alpha   90.00
_cell.angle_beta   90.00
_cell.angle_gamma   90.00
#
_symmetry.space_group_name_H-M   'P 1'
#
loop_
_entity.id
_entity.type
_entity.pdbx_description
1 polymer ?
#
loop_
_entity_poly.entity_id
_entity_poly.type
_entity_poly.pdbx_seq_one_letter_code
_entity_poly.pdbx_strand_id
1 'polypeptide(L)'
;VYAMVASGVGSIVGIVLLSQFLPWFIMNAYAIIYVVPCRPTPIDPALFLLAAGLSVGITVAATLFAAMATLREKPAALMLPRAPKAGKRILLERIRPLWSRMSFSWKVTARNLFRYKRRFFMAIIGIAGCTGLLLTGLGLQNAINDIIDKQYGELYHYNAIVRMDSDVADAEKNAVAKRVEADSEGPKAWVLTENKIVRSPGASDDIDQRVELNVPQDTQEFGNFNTLRTRVGHKPLAIDDEGVLISEKLATKLGVSVGDSIAIYDEDAIGNAMGEGREVRVSDIMENYVAQYVLMSPALYESTMGEAPSYATLLANVAEGDDVREVFSDDVLAMDGVKTVTYNDETINSYRSMLKSVDSVVVVLVVAAALLAFVVLYNLTNINITERVREIATLKVLGFTPHEVNAYIYRETMLLSLIGAFVGLFLGIAMEGYVVITAEVDQVMFGREIHTLSFIIAFALTMLFSVIVTLAMKFKLKKIDMVESLKSVD
;
A
#
# COMPACT_ATOMS: atom_id res chain seq x y z
N VAL A 1 5.89 9.41 36.82
CA VAL A 1 6.89 8.32 37.03
C VAL A 1 6.38 7.04 36.37
N TYR A 2 5.22 6.48 36.72
CA TYR A 2 4.71 5.23 36.11
C TYR A 2 4.62 5.28 34.58
N ALA A 3 4.14 6.39 34.01
CA ALA A 3 4.04 6.57 32.57
C ALA A 3 5.42 6.58 31.88
N MET A 4 6.42 7.21 32.50
CA MET A 4 7.81 7.21 32.01
C MET A 4 8.42 5.82 32.04
N VAL A 5 8.26 5.09 33.15
CA VAL A 5 8.78 3.73 33.28
C VAL A 5 8.11 2.79 32.28
N ALA A 6 6.77 2.84 32.19
CA ALA A 6 6.02 2.01 31.23
C ALA A 6 6.40 2.32 29.76
N SER A 7 6.55 3.60 29.41
CA SER A 7 7.00 4.01 28.09
C SER A 7 8.44 3.60 27.80
N GLY A 8 9.35 3.75 28.78
CA GLY A 8 10.74 3.33 28.66
C GLY A 8 10.88 1.81 28.47
N VAL A 9 10.24 1.02 29.31
CA VAL A 9 10.24 -0.45 29.20
C VAL A 9 9.59 -0.89 27.90
N GLY A 10 8.44 -0.31 27.55
CA GLY A 10 7.74 -0.60 26.29
C GLY A 10 8.59 -0.30 25.05
N SER A 11 9.30 0.84 25.05
CA SER A 11 10.22 1.21 23.97
C SER A 11 11.38 0.23 23.84
N ILE A 12 12.02 -0.13 24.96
CA ILE A 12 13.15 -1.07 24.95
C ILE A 12 12.69 -2.44 24.43
N VAL A 13 11.60 -2.97 24.98
CA VAL A 13 11.07 -4.29 24.54
C VAL A 13 10.62 -4.23 23.10
N GLY A 14 9.89 -3.19 22.68
CA GLY A 14 9.41 -3.03 21.31
C GLY A 14 10.55 -2.92 20.31
N ILE A 15 11.55 -2.08 20.59
CA ILE A 15 12.69 -1.89 19.69
C ILE A 15 13.52 -3.18 19.62
N VAL A 16 13.84 -3.83 20.73
CA VAL A 16 14.64 -5.07 20.73
C VAL A 16 13.92 -6.19 19.98
N LEU A 17 12.62 -6.38 20.20
CA LEU A 17 11.85 -7.40 19.48
C LEU A 17 11.77 -7.09 17.99
N LEU A 18 11.36 -5.86 17.62
CA LEU A 18 11.16 -5.49 16.22
C LEU A 18 12.48 -5.39 15.46
N SER A 19 13.59 -4.95 16.09
CA SER A 19 14.89 -4.88 15.44
C SER A 19 15.49 -6.24 15.10
N GLN A 20 15.04 -7.31 15.74
CA GLN A 20 15.44 -8.67 15.40
C GLN A 20 14.44 -9.31 14.42
N PHE A 21 13.16 -9.11 14.66
CA PHE A 21 12.09 -9.80 13.92
C PHE A 21 11.92 -9.24 12.50
N LEU A 22 11.87 -7.92 12.36
CA LEU A 22 11.65 -7.27 11.07
C LEU A 22 12.81 -7.49 10.08
N PRO A 23 14.08 -7.23 10.46
CA PRO A 23 15.20 -7.53 9.58
C PRO A 23 15.32 -9.02 9.24
N TRP A 24 15.01 -9.92 10.17
CA TRP A 24 14.99 -11.35 9.88
C TRP A 24 14.00 -11.70 8.77
N PHE A 25 12.79 -11.13 8.80
CA PHE A 25 11.79 -11.30 7.75
C PHE A 25 12.25 -10.71 6.42
N ILE A 26 12.74 -9.45 6.44
CA ILE A 26 13.21 -8.76 5.23
C ILE A 26 14.40 -9.51 4.61
N MET A 27 15.37 -9.90 5.40
CA MET A 27 16.55 -10.64 4.92
C MET A 27 16.19 -12.03 4.39
N ASN A 28 15.16 -12.65 4.95
CA ASN A 28 14.65 -13.92 4.41
C ASN A 28 14.00 -13.74 3.04
N ALA A 29 13.36 -12.60 2.80
CA ALA A 29 12.84 -12.19 1.51
C ALA A 29 13.98 -11.97 0.49
N TYR A 30 15.00 -11.22 0.86
CA TYR A 30 16.17 -11.00 -0.01
C TYR A 30 16.99 -12.26 -0.29
N ALA A 31 17.00 -13.22 0.63
CA ALA A 31 17.73 -14.49 0.47
C ALA A 31 17.20 -15.37 -0.67
N ILE A 32 16.03 -15.05 -1.23
CA ILE A 32 15.49 -15.73 -2.42
C ILE A 32 16.22 -15.28 -3.69
N ILE A 33 16.63 -13.99 -3.73
CA ILE A 33 17.24 -13.37 -4.92
C ILE A 33 18.77 -13.31 -4.77
N TYR A 34 19.25 -13.11 -3.54
CA TYR A 34 20.66 -12.90 -3.25
C TYR A 34 21.18 -13.95 -2.26
N VAL A 35 22.37 -14.47 -2.53
CA VAL A 35 23.08 -15.26 -1.52
C VAL A 35 23.62 -14.31 -0.45
N VAL A 36 22.93 -14.23 0.69
CA VAL A 36 23.32 -13.38 1.81
C VAL A 36 24.06 -14.23 2.85
N PRO A 37 25.39 -14.25 2.84
CA PRO A 37 26.18 -15.14 3.69
C PRO A 37 26.15 -14.73 5.16
N CYS A 38 25.90 -13.49 5.46
CA CYS A 38 25.82 -12.96 6.82
C CYS A 38 24.56 -12.09 6.96
N ARG A 39 23.82 -12.29 8.05
CA ARG A 39 22.58 -11.53 8.34
C ARG A 39 22.82 -10.63 9.56
N PRO A 40 23.60 -9.54 9.43
CA PRO A 40 23.77 -8.63 10.54
C PRO A 40 22.46 -7.91 10.82
N THR A 41 22.02 -7.91 12.06
CA THR A 41 20.91 -7.09 12.54
C THR A 41 21.43 -6.06 13.54
N PRO A 42 22.28 -5.09 13.10
CA PRO A 42 22.83 -4.10 14.00
C PRO A 42 21.71 -3.18 14.51
N ILE A 43 21.66 -2.98 15.81
CA ILE A 43 20.82 -1.93 16.39
C ILE A 43 21.63 -0.65 16.30
N ASP A 44 21.17 0.30 15.49
CA ASP A 44 21.76 1.63 15.44
C ASP A 44 21.46 2.37 16.76
N PRO A 45 22.49 2.70 17.57
CA PRO A 45 22.28 3.37 18.85
C PRO A 45 21.63 4.74 18.72
N ALA A 46 21.86 5.46 17.60
CA ALA A 46 21.28 6.77 17.38
C ALA A 46 19.79 6.67 17.11
N LEU A 47 19.36 5.77 16.24
CA LEU A 47 17.95 5.50 15.98
C LEU A 47 17.22 4.94 17.20
N PHE A 48 17.92 4.06 17.96
CA PHE A 48 17.40 3.53 19.22
C PHE A 48 17.09 4.66 20.21
N LEU A 49 18.07 5.54 20.47
CA LEU A 49 17.92 6.66 21.40
C LEU A 49 16.86 7.66 20.92
N LEU A 50 16.78 7.91 19.61
CA LEU A 50 15.78 8.80 19.02
C LEU A 50 14.37 8.22 19.20
N ALA A 51 14.16 6.96 18.88
CA ALA A 51 12.85 6.31 19.02
C ALA A 51 12.38 6.22 20.50
N ALA A 52 13.31 5.79 21.38
CA ALA A 52 13.04 5.75 22.83
C ALA A 52 12.80 7.15 23.39
N GLY A 53 13.61 8.14 23.00
CA GLY A 53 13.49 9.53 23.42
C GLY A 53 12.18 10.16 22.97
N LEU A 54 11.76 9.93 21.72
CA LEU A 54 10.47 10.37 21.20
C LEU A 54 9.29 9.74 21.97
N SER A 55 9.33 8.43 22.19
CA SER A 55 8.27 7.71 22.90
C SER A 55 8.10 8.22 24.34
N VAL A 56 9.20 8.33 25.09
CA VAL A 56 9.20 8.87 26.44
C VAL A 56 8.83 10.36 26.43
N GLY A 57 9.37 11.14 25.50
CA GLY A 57 9.11 12.58 25.38
C GLY A 57 7.64 12.90 25.14
N ILE A 58 7.00 12.19 24.18
CA ILE A 58 5.57 12.35 23.89
C ILE A 58 4.72 11.97 25.12
N THR A 59 5.07 10.86 25.80
CA THR A 59 4.34 10.38 26.98
C THR A 59 4.45 11.38 28.13
N VAL A 60 5.66 11.91 28.38
CA VAL A 60 5.91 12.91 29.41
C VAL A 60 5.20 14.22 29.08
N ALA A 61 5.31 14.70 27.83
CA ALA A 61 4.64 15.91 27.38
C ALA A 61 3.11 15.81 27.53
N ALA A 62 2.52 14.69 27.11
CA ALA A 62 1.08 14.45 27.28
C ALA A 62 0.66 14.43 28.76
N THR A 63 1.46 13.77 29.62
CA THR A 63 1.19 13.68 31.06
C THR A 63 1.32 15.04 31.73
N LEU A 64 2.37 15.81 31.40
CA LEU A 64 2.58 17.17 31.93
C LEU A 64 1.45 18.12 31.48
N PHE A 65 1.05 18.05 30.21
CA PHE A 65 -0.04 18.87 29.68
C PHE A 65 -1.37 18.57 30.43
N ALA A 66 -1.68 17.30 30.65
CA ALA A 66 -2.85 16.86 31.39
C ALA A 66 -2.78 17.31 32.87
N ALA A 67 -1.63 17.14 33.52
CA ALA A 67 -1.41 17.54 34.91
C ALA A 67 -1.48 19.06 35.07
N MET A 68 -0.85 19.84 34.17
CA MET A 68 -0.92 21.30 34.21
C MET A 68 -2.35 21.84 34.03
N ALA A 69 -3.14 21.19 33.17
CA ALA A 69 -4.55 21.55 33.00
C ALA A 69 -5.36 21.41 34.31
N THR A 70 -5.03 20.41 35.14
CA THR A 70 -5.68 20.16 36.45
C THR A 70 -5.11 21.09 37.53
N LEU A 71 -3.79 21.28 37.55
CA LEU A 71 -3.10 22.14 38.55
C LEU A 71 -3.44 23.64 38.41
N ARG A 72 -3.85 24.08 37.22
CA ARG A 72 -4.33 25.47 37.00
C ARG A 72 -5.72 25.73 37.54
N GLU A 73 -6.49 24.71 37.92
CA GLU A 73 -7.79 24.91 38.59
C GLU A 73 -7.57 25.37 40.05
N LYS A 74 -8.41 26.27 40.53
CA LYS A 74 -8.34 26.75 41.91
C LYS A 74 -8.59 25.59 42.87
N PRO A 75 -7.82 25.43 43.99
CA PRO A 75 -7.99 24.35 44.95
C PRO A 75 -9.41 24.20 45.46
N ALA A 76 -10.10 25.32 45.74
CA ALA A 76 -11.50 25.33 46.17
C ALA A 76 -12.47 24.76 45.14
N ALA A 77 -12.17 24.87 43.85
CA ALA A 77 -13.00 24.30 42.76
C ALA A 77 -12.77 22.79 42.59
N LEU A 78 -11.61 22.29 43.02
CA LEU A 78 -11.27 20.86 42.98
C LEU A 78 -11.94 20.08 44.12
N MET A 79 -12.21 20.74 45.24
CA MET A 79 -12.88 20.15 46.41
C MET A 79 -14.40 20.11 46.29
N LEU A 80 -15.00 20.86 45.36
CA LEU A 80 -16.43 20.85 45.11
C LEU A 80 -16.81 19.81 44.04
N PRO A 81 -17.88 19.02 44.26
CA PRO A 81 -18.38 18.13 43.21
C PRO A 81 -18.72 18.93 41.96
N ARG A 82 -18.15 18.57 40.82
CA ARG A 82 -18.44 19.28 39.56
C ARG A 82 -19.92 19.18 39.22
N ALA A 83 -20.60 20.32 39.10
CA ALA A 83 -21.99 20.38 38.71
C ALA A 83 -22.18 19.66 37.33
N PRO A 84 -23.25 18.89 37.19
CA PRO A 84 -23.54 18.22 35.91
C PRO A 84 -23.67 19.28 34.81
N LYS A 85 -22.90 19.10 33.70
CA LYS A 85 -23.01 20.02 32.57
C LYS A 85 -24.42 19.97 31.98
N ALA A 86 -25.08 21.12 31.87
CA ALA A 86 -26.39 21.22 31.24
C ALA A 86 -26.37 20.63 29.82
N GLY A 87 -27.35 19.80 29.48
CA GLY A 87 -27.45 19.13 28.19
C GLY A 87 -27.72 20.15 27.09
N LYS A 88 -26.78 20.31 26.16
CA LYS A 88 -26.99 21.07 24.91
C LYS A 88 -27.63 20.18 23.88
N ARG A 89 -28.48 20.74 23.00
CA ARG A 89 -29.05 20.03 21.85
C ARG A 89 -27.93 19.54 20.95
N ILE A 90 -28.01 18.29 20.53
CA ILE A 90 -27.03 17.68 19.62
C ILE A 90 -27.49 17.82 18.16
N LEU A 91 -26.52 17.75 17.22
CA LEU A 91 -26.79 17.88 15.79
C LEU A 91 -27.81 16.84 15.29
N LEU A 92 -27.79 15.62 15.85
CA LEU A 92 -28.72 14.55 15.51
C LEU A 92 -30.19 14.90 15.84
N GLU A 93 -30.42 15.73 16.84
CA GLU A 93 -31.78 16.22 17.21
C GLU A 93 -32.38 17.16 16.15
N ARG A 94 -31.53 17.76 15.29
CA ARG A 94 -31.99 18.61 14.19
C ARG A 94 -32.57 17.80 13.03
N ILE A 95 -32.16 16.52 12.89
CA ILE A 95 -32.67 15.61 11.88
C ILE A 95 -33.93 14.92 12.43
N ARG A 96 -35.07 15.63 12.38
CA ARG A 96 -36.33 15.18 12.94
C ARG A 96 -36.76 13.76 12.53
N PRO A 97 -36.70 13.33 11.23
CA PRO A 97 -37.19 12.01 10.83
C PRO A 97 -36.36 10.87 11.43
N LEU A 98 -35.06 11.06 11.61
CA LEU A 98 -34.18 10.06 12.22
C LEU A 98 -34.38 10.02 13.74
N TRP A 99 -34.44 11.18 14.37
CA TRP A 99 -34.60 11.30 15.83
C TRP A 99 -35.94 10.75 16.31
N SER A 100 -37.05 10.94 15.57
CA SER A 100 -38.37 10.44 15.98
C SER A 100 -38.45 8.91 15.99
N ARG A 101 -37.76 8.25 15.03
CA ARG A 101 -37.73 6.79 14.89
C ARG A 101 -36.81 6.08 15.90
N MET A 102 -35.92 6.81 16.58
CA MET A 102 -34.98 6.20 17.55
C MET A 102 -35.69 5.88 18.87
N SER A 103 -35.40 4.70 19.42
CA SER A 103 -35.86 4.31 20.77
C SER A 103 -35.21 5.21 21.84
N PHE A 104 -35.83 5.25 23.02
CA PHE A 104 -35.31 6.05 24.16
C PHE A 104 -33.84 5.74 24.48
N SER A 105 -33.49 4.46 24.53
CA SER A 105 -32.10 4.02 24.79
C SER A 105 -31.11 4.59 23.79
N TRP A 106 -31.45 4.59 22.49
CA TRP A 106 -30.60 5.13 21.43
C TRP A 106 -30.46 6.65 21.51
N LYS A 107 -31.54 7.35 21.89
CA LYS A 107 -31.51 8.80 22.10
C LYS A 107 -30.60 9.19 23.26
N VAL A 108 -30.62 8.41 24.37
CA VAL A 108 -29.75 8.63 25.54
C VAL A 108 -28.30 8.34 25.17
N THR A 109 -28.02 7.24 24.46
CA THR A 109 -26.66 6.90 23.99
C THR A 109 -26.10 8.01 23.10
N ALA A 110 -26.86 8.51 22.13
CA ALA A 110 -26.44 9.59 21.24
C ALA A 110 -26.14 10.89 22.01
N ARG A 111 -27.01 11.27 22.95
CA ARG A 111 -26.76 12.44 23.82
C ARG A 111 -25.51 12.31 24.66
N ASN A 112 -25.27 11.15 25.23
CA ASN A 112 -24.07 10.89 26.03
C ASN A 112 -22.79 10.92 25.17
N LEU A 113 -22.82 10.34 23.99
CA LEU A 113 -21.71 10.34 23.05
C LEU A 113 -21.22 11.77 22.73
N PHE A 114 -22.14 12.67 22.41
CA PHE A 114 -21.82 14.06 22.06
C PHE A 114 -21.64 14.99 23.30
N ARG A 115 -22.01 14.53 24.48
CA ARG A 115 -21.79 15.28 25.74
C ARG A 115 -20.30 15.36 26.09
N TYR A 116 -19.54 14.29 25.81
CA TYR A 116 -18.12 14.18 26.12
C TYR A 116 -17.27 14.23 24.83
N LYS A 117 -17.30 15.36 24.13
CA LYS A 117 -16.67 15.56 22.83
C LYS A 117 -15.20 15.14 22.77
N ARG A 118 -14.39 15.45 23.79
CA ARG A 118 -12.97 15.05 23.84
C ARG A 118 -12.81 13.54 23.73
N ARG A 119 -13.59 12.79 24.49
CA ARG A 119 -13.56 11.32 24.47
C ARG A 119 -14.06 10.78 23.16
N PHE A 120 -15.12 11.37 22.61
CA PHE A 120 -15.67 11.00 21.31
C PHE A 120 -14.61 11.09 20.21
N PHE A 121 -13.95 12.24 20.08
CA PHE A 121 -12.90 12.41 19.06
C PHE A 121 -11.67 11.53 19.31
N MET A 122 -11.23 11.40 20.57
CA MET A 122 -10.11 10.53 20.92
C MET A 122 -10.39 9.06 20.53
N ALA A 123 -11.61 8.59 20.81
CA ALA A 123 -12.01 7.23 20.44
C ALA A 123 -12.06 7.05 18.93
N ILE A 124 -12.67 7.97 18.19
CA ILE A 124 -12.76 7.91 16.73
C ILE A 124 -11.37 7.95 16.10
N ILE A 125 -10.52 8.87 16.51
CA ILE A 125 -9.15 8.99 15.97
C ILE A 125 -8.35 7.71 16.24
N GLY A 126 -8.44 7.16 17.44
CA GLY A 126 -7.75 5.92 17.79
C GLY A 126 -8.22 4.73 16.96
N ILE A 127 -9.53 4.54 16.86
CA ILE A 127 -10.11 3.43 16.08
C ILE A 127 -9.88 3.64 14.58
N ALA A 128 -10.04 4.87 14.10
CA ALA A 128 -9.79 5.21 12.69
C ALA A 128 -8.33 4.98 12.29
N GLY A 129 -7.38 5.35 13.16
CA GLY A 129 -5.96 5.06 12.93
C GLY A 129 -5.68 3.56 12.79
N CYS A 130 -6.26 2.75 13.67
CA CYS A 130 -6.11 1.29 13.61
C CYS A 130 -6.73 0.69 12.34
N THR A 131 -7.97 1.10 11.98
CA THR A 131 -8.64 0.64 10.77
C THR A 131 -7.90 1.11 9.52
N GLY A 132 -7.39 2.36 9.54
CA GLY A 132 -6.57 2.92 8.47
C GLY A 132 -5.31 2.10 8.23
N LEU A 133 -4.57 1.74 9.29
CA LEU A 133 -3.39 0.88 9.19
C LEU A 133 -3.71 -0.52 8.66
N LEU A 134 -4.84 -1.12 9.10
CA LEU A 134 -5.28 -2.41 8.56
C LEU A 134 -5.56 -2.31 7.06
N LEU A 135 -6.28 -1.28 6.63
CA LEU A 135 -6.59 -1.08 5.21
C LEU A 135 -5.32 -0.79 4.40
N THR A 136 -4.39 0.01 4.93
CA THR A 136 -3.10 0.29 4.29
C THR A 136 -2.29 -1.00 4.08
N GLY A 137 -2.25 -1.90 5.08
CA GLY A 137 -1.55 -3.17 4.94
C GLY A 137 -2.16 -4.07 3.89
N LEU A 138 -3.49 -4.21 3.87
CA LEU A 138 -4.21 -5.00 2.87
C LEU A 138 -4.14 -4.35 1.48
N GLY A 139 -4.20 -3.01 1.40
CA GLY A 139 -4.05 -2.26 0.16
C GLY A 139 -2.67 -2.42 -0.45
N LEU A 140 -1.62 -2.36 0.37
CA LEU A 140 -0.25 -2.63 -0.10
C LEU A 140 -0.09 -4.04 -0.67
N GLN A 141 -0.72 -5.04 -0.04
CA GLN A 141 -0.74 -6.40 -0.59
C GLN A 141 -1.43 -6.46 -1.96
N ASN A 142 -2.59 -5.81 -2.10
CA ASN A 142 -3.27 -5.73 -3.38
C ASN A 142 -2.39 -5.04 -4.43
N ALA A 143 -1.81 -3.88 -4.09
CA ALA A 143 -0.97 -3.10 -4.99
C ALA A 143 0.23 -3.90 -5.53
N ILE A 144 0.79 -4.79 -4.72
CA ILE A 144 1.91 -5.66 -5.11
C ILE A 144 1.44 -6.83 -5.98
N ASN A 145 0.33 -7.49 -5.61
CA ASN A 145 -0.21 -8.61 -6.37
C ASN A 145 -0.73 -8.18 -7.75
N ASP A 146 -1.34 -6.99 -7.82
CA ASP A 146 -1.84 -6.40 -9.07
C ASP A 146 -0.76 -6.19 -10.14
N ILE A 147 0.51 -6.08 -9.75
CA ILE A 147 1.61 -5.91 -10.71
C ILE A 147 1.60 -7.03 -11.75
N ILE A 148 1.54 -8.28 -11.27
CA ILE A 148 1.60 -9.45 -12.15
C ILE A 148 0.31 -9.59 -12.95
N ASP A 149 -0.83 -9.49 -12.27
CA ASP A 149 -2.12 -9.72 -12.89
C ASP A 149 -2.42 -8.66 -13.97
N LYS A 150 -2.06 -7.40 -13.74
CA LYS A 150 -2.23 -6.33 -14.72
C LYS A 150 -1.20 -6.38 -15.83
N GLN A 151 0.10 -6.55 -15.51
CA GLN A 151 1.15 -6.55 -16.51
C GLN A 151 1.05 -7.74 -17.48
N TYR A 152 0.92 -8.95 -16.94
CA TYR A 152 0.95 -10.18 -17.72
C TYR A 152 -0.44 -10.77 -18.01
N GLY A 153 -1.49 -10.30 -17.34
CA GLY A 153 -2.85 -10.75 -17.60
C GLY A 153 -3.68 -9.79 -18.46
N GLU A 154 -3.43 -8.45 -18.33
CA GLU A 154 -4.21 -7.45 -19.04
C GLU A 154 -3.44 -6.69 -20.12
N LEU A 155 -2.13 -6.43 -19.92
CA LEU A 155 -1.35 -5.61 -20.82
C LEU A 155 -0.57 -6.45 -21.85
N TYR A 156 0.05 -7.55 -21.45
CA TYR A 156 0.83 -8.40 -22.32
C TYR A 156 0.04 -9.64 -22.75
N HIS A 157 -0.03 -9.86 -24.06
CA HIS A 157 -0.77 -10.96 -24.69
C HIS A 157 0.14 -11.94 -25.43
N TYR A 158 1.43 -11.92 -25.16
CA TYR A 158 2.41 -12.87 -25.66
C TYR A 158 2.99 -13.69 -24.49
N ASN A 159 3.47 -14.89 -24.78
CA ASN A 159 4.06 -15.76 -23.77
C ASN A 159 5.54 -16.07 -24.00
N ALA A 160 6.07 -15.78 -25.20
CA ALA A 160 7.46 -16.05 -25.56
C ALA A 160 8.14 -14.84 -26.20
N ILE A 161 9.41 -14.66 -25.86
CA ILE A 161 10.30 -13.62 -26.41
C ILE A 161 11.55 -14.33 -26.94
N VAL A 162 11.82 -14.21 -28.24
CA VAL A 162 13.04 -14.68 -28.87
C VAL A 162 13.93 -13.48 -29.17
N ARG A 163 15.11 -13.41 -28.54
CA ARG A 163 16.09 -12.34 -28.79
C ARG A 163 17.24 -12.86 -29.67
N MET A 164 17.60 -12.11 -30.68
CA MET A 164 18.66 -12.39 -31.62
C MET A 164 19.79 -11.36 -31.53
N ASP A 165 20.90 -11.62 -32.16
CA ASP A 165 21.92 -10.60 -32.38
C ASP A 165 21.40 -9.48 -33.28
N SER A 166 21.81 -8.25 -33.06
CA SER A 166 21.41 -7.08 -33.86
C SER A 166 21.89 -7.18 -35.32
N ASP A 167 23.00 -7.89 -35.53
CA ASP A 167 23.70 -7.97 -36.82
C ASP A 167 23.31 -9.21 -37.67
N VAL A 168 22.26 -9.93 -37.22
CA VAL A 168 21.77 -11.15 -37.90
C VAL A 168 21.19 -10.81 -39.26
N ALA A 169 21.55 -11.59 -40.27
CA ALA A 169 21.03 -11.41 -41.62
C ALA A 169 19.53 -11.70 -41.71
N ASP A 170 18.83 -11.01 -42.61
CA ASP A 170 17.37 -11.16 -42.77
C ASP A 170 16.96 -12.60 -43.16
N ALA A 171 17.86 -13.36 -43.79
CA ALA A 171 17.61 -14.77 -44.10
C ALA A 171 17.48 -15.62 -42.83
N GLU A 172 18.32 -15.38 -41.82
CA GLU A 172 18.30 -16.07 -40.53
C GLU A 172 17.09 -15.62 -39.68
N LYS A 173 16.79 -14.33 -39.66
CA LYS A 173 15.56 -13.80 -39.03
C LYS A 173 14.30 -14.45 -39.60
N ASN A 174 14.25 -14.61 -40.93
CA ASN A 174 13.15 -15.28 -41.61
C ASN A 174 13.08 -16.79 -41.30
N ALA A 175 14.23 -17.45 -41.12
CA ALA A 175 14.25 -18.84 -40.71
C ALA A 175 13.72 -19.04 -39.31
N VAL A 176 14.13 -18.20 -38.37
CA VAL A 176 13.61 -18.19 -37.00
C VAL A 176 12.11 -17.89 -37.00
N ALA A 177 11.66 -16.89 -37.75
CA ALA A 177 10.24 -16.56 -37.86
C ALA A 177 9.41 -17.76 -38.34
N LYS A 178 9.88 -18.48 -39.37
CA LYS A 178 9.20 -19.70 -39.88
C LYS A 178 9.18 -20.82 -38.85
N ARG A 179 10.28 -20.99 -38.09
CA ARG A 179 10.30 -22.02 -37.03
C ARG A 179 9.30 -21.68 -35.93
N VAL A 180 9.24 -20.40 -35.49
CA VAL A 180 8.26 -19.90 -34.52
C VAL A 180 6.83 -20.07 -35.05
N GLU A 181 6.59 -19.86 -36.39
CA GLU A 181 5.27 -20.07 -37.00
C GLU A 181 4.76 -21.49 -36.87
N ALA A 182 5.65 -22.48 -36.92
CA ALA A 182 5.24 -23.89 -36.86
C ALA A 182 4.62 -24.26 -35.49
N ASP A 183 5.06 -23.63 -34.42
CA ASP A 183 4.63 -23.94 -33.04
C ASP A 183 3.91 -22.75 -32.34
N SER A 184 3.65 -21.66 -33.08
CA SER A 184 2.95 -20.50 -32.50
C SER A 184 1.50 -20.41 -32.93
N GLU A 185 0.66 -20.05 -31.99
CA GLU A 185 -0.74 -19.72 -32.22
C GLU A 185 -0.87 -18.19 -32.41
N GLY A 186 -1.06 -17.75 -33.63
CA GLY A 186 -1.37 -16.36 -33.96
C GLY A 186 -0.23 -15.55 -34.59
N PRO A 187 -0.43 -14.22 -34.75
CA PRO A 187 0.52 -13.31 -35.38
C PRO A 187 1.81 -13.18 -34.56
N LYS A 188 2.85 -12.62 -35.20
CA LYS A 188 4.15 -12.33 -34.61
C LYS A 188 4.44 -10.85 -34.69
N ALA A 189 5.14 -10.31 -33.71
CA ALA A 189 5.61 -8.93 -33.77
C ALA A 189 7.13 -8.87 -33.62
N TRP A 190 7.78 -8.27 -34.62
CA TRP A 190 9.18 -7.90 -34.56
C TRP A 190 9.33 -6.54 -33.88
N VAL A 191 10.26 -6.47 -32.94
CA VAL A 191 10.52 -5.26 -32.16
C VAL A 191 12.03 -5.01 -32.08
N LEU A 192 12.46 -3.77 -32.32
CA LEU A 192 13.76 -3.30 -31.84
C LEU A 192 13.65 -3.04 -30.36
N THR A 193 14.51 -3.66 -29.57
CA THR A 193 14.57 -3.44 -28.11
C THR A 193 15.96 -3.04 -27.72
N GLU A 194 16.14 -1.80 -27.22
CA GLU A 194 17.43 -1.26 -26.81
C GLU A 194 17.35 -0.61 -25.42
N ASN A 195 18.41 -0.75 -24.63
CA ASN A 195 18.56 0.02 -23.42
C ASN A 195 19.05 1.44 -23.73
N LYS A 196 18.39 2.43 -23.21
CA LYS A 196 18.71 3.85 -23.37
C LYS A 196 18.65 4.57 -22.03
N ILE A 197 19.28 5.71 -21.96
CA ILE A 197 19.15 6.62 -20.83
C ILE A 197 18.24 7.78 -21.24
N VAL A 198 17.28 8.11 -20.40
CA VAL A 198 16.35 9.22 -20.65
C VAL A 198 16.45 10.24 -19.55
N ARG A 199 16.40 11.50 -19.93
CA ARG A 199 16.49 12.66 -19.06
C ARG A 199 15.45 13.70 -19.46
N SER A 200 14.94 14.46 -18.48
CA SER A 200 14.17 15.67 -18.76
C SER A 200 15.10 16.78 -19.26
N PRO A 201 14.74 17.54 -20.32
CA PRO A 201 15.59 18.62 -20.83
C PRO A 201 15.91 19.64 -19.74
N GLY A 202 17.21 19.94 -19.56
CA GLY A 202 17.69 20.90 -18.55
C GLY A 202 17.80 20.35 -17.12
N ALA A 203 17.52 19.07 -16.90
CA ALA A 203 17.76 18.41 -15.62
C ALA A 203 19.26 18.09 -15.42
N SER A 204 19.68 17.98 -14.15
CA SER A 204 21.04 17.52 -13.80
C SER A 204 21.22 16.03 -14.09
N ASP A 205 22.48 15.59 -14.25
CA ASP A 205 22.84 14.19 -14.53
C ASP A 205 22.36 13.20 -13.46
N ASP A 206 22.07 13.68 -12.24
CA ASP A 206 21.58 12.85 -11.12
C ASP A 206 20.16 12.29 -11.31
N ILE A 207 19.45 12.69 -12.39
CA ILE A 207 18.05 12.27 -12.65
C ILE A 207 17.97 11.34 -13.88
N ASP A 208 19.07 10.75 -14.27
CA ASP A 208 19.10 9.79 -15.38
C ASP A 208 18.25 8.57 -15.10
N GLN A 209 17.38 8.20 -16.06
CA GLN A 209 16.53 7.04 -15.96
C GLN A 209 16.88 6.05 -17.07
N ARG A 210 17.22 4.83 -16.66
CA ARG A 210 17.41 3.73 -17.60
C ARG A 210 16.05 3.23 -18.07
N VAL A 211 15.88 3.14 -19.38
CA VAL A 211 14.65 2.70 -20.04
C VAL A 211 14.93 1.66 -21.09
N GLU A 212 13.93 0.88 -21.42
CA GLU A 212 13.91 0.01 -22.59
C GLU A 212 13.15 0.74 -23.71
N LEU A 213 13.87 1.12 -24.77
CA LEU A 213 13.29 1.71 -25.97
C LEU A 213 12.81 0.57 -26.86
N ASN A 214 11.52 0.56 -27.16
CA ASN A 214 10.89 -0.41 -28.02
C ASN A 214 10.33 0.25 -29.29
N VAL A 215 10.75 -0.25 -30.44
CA VAL A 215 10.28 0.20 -31.75
C VAL A 215 9.71 -1.01 -32.48
N PRO A 216 8.39 -1.16 -32.56
CA PRO A 216 7.79 -2.28 -33.30
C PRO A 216 7.91 -2.07 -34.81
N GLN A 217 8.14 -3.14 -35.54
CA GLN A 217 8.18 -3.11 -37.02
C GLN A 217 6.81 -2.74 -37.61
N ASP A 218 5.75 -3.29 -37.03
CA ASP A 218 4.38 -2.97 -37.35
C ASP A 218 3.66 -2.59 -36.05
N THR A 219 3.20 -1.32 -35.96
CA THR A 219 2.54 -0.77 -34.79
C THR A 219 1.15 -1.37 -34.56
N GLN A 220 0.47 -1.85 -35.61
CA GLN A 220 -0.84 -2.48 -35.51
C GLN A 220 -0.72 -3.93 -35.01
N GLU A 221 0.22 -4.71 -35.58
CA GLU A 221 0.51 -6.05 -35.08
C GLU A 221 0.98 -6.04 -33.63
N PHE A 222 1.82 -5.08 -33.25
CA PHE A 222 2.25 -4.89 -31.86
C PHE A 222 1.09 -4.67 -30.90
N GLY A 223 0.06 -3.98 -31.34
CA GLY A 223 -1.18 -3.78 -30.56
C GLY A 223 -1.94 -5.07 -30.24
N ASN A 224 -1.72 -6.16 -30.97
CA ASN A 224 -2.28 -7.47 -30.66
C ASN A 224 -1.55 -8.17 -29.49
N PHE A 225 -0.28 -7.80 -29.27
CA PHE A 225 0.57 -8.36 -28.20
C PHE A 225 0.63 -7.47 -26.96
N ASN A 226 0.31 -6.18 -27.10
CA ASN A 226 0.40 -5.21 -26.00
C ASN A 226 -0.82 -4.31 -26.00
N THR A 227 -1.61 -4.35 -24.94
CA THR A 227 -2.69 -3.39 -24.72
C THR A 227 -2.12 -2.04 -24.33
N LEU A 228 -2.10 -1.10 -25.27
CA LEU A 228 -1.66 0.27 -25.02
C LEU A 228 -2.86 1.11 -24.56
N ARG A 229 -2.83 1.54 -23.31
CA ARG A 229 -3.91 2.33 -22.71
C ARG A 229 -3.40 3.25 -21.61
N THR A 230 -4.18 4.28 -21.26
CA THR A 230 -3.95 5.05 -20.03
C THR A 230 -4.44 4.26 -18.82
N ARG A 231 -3.75 4.33 -17.68
CA ARG A 231 -4.19 3.66 -16.44
C ARG A 231 -5.53 4.19 -15.93
N VAL A 232 -5.71 5.51 -15.96
CA VAL A 232 -6.96 6.12 -15.52
C VAL A 232 -7.92 6.26 -16.69
N GLY A 233 -9.04 5.58 -16.59
CA GLY A 233 -10.09 5.59 -17.61
C GLY A 233 -9.85 4.64 -18.80
N HIS A 234 -8.74 3.90 -18.83
CA HIS A 234 -8.40 2.87 -19.82
C HIS A 234 -8.59 3.33 -21.28
N LYS A 235 -8.24 4.61 -21.55
CA LYS A 235 -8.31 5.15 -22.90
C LYS A 235 -7.28 4.46 -23.78
N PRO A 236 -7.67 3.87 -24.94
CA PRO A 236 -6.73 3.23 -25.84
C PRO A 236 -5.75 4.27 -26.40
N LEU A 237 -4.49 3.87 -26.53
CA LEU A 237 -3.40 4.66 -27.09
C LEU A 237 -2.90 3.99 -28.37
N ALA A 238 -2.33 4.79 -29.27
CA ALA A 238 -1.69 4.34 -30.48
C ALA A 238 -0.27 4.91 -30.57
N ILE A 239 0.65 4.17 -31.16
CA ILE A 239 1.98 4.64 -31.49
C ILE A 239 1.86 5.45 -32.77
N ASP A 240 2.25 6.73 -32.74
CA ASP A 240 2.23 7.65 -33.88
C ASP A 240 3.63 8.22 -34.16
N ASP A 241 3.73 9.03 -35.22
CA ASP A 241 4.99 9.65 -35.63
C ASP A 241 5.21 11.04 -35.01
N GLU A 242 4.27 11.52 -34.19
CA GLU A 242 4.33 12.86 -33.57
C GLU A 242 5.09 12.89 -32.27
N GLY A 243 5.24 11.72 -31.61
CA GLY A 243 5.93 11.63 -30.33
C GLY A 243 6.05 10.19 -29.82
N VAL A 244 6.55 10.08 -28.60
CA VAL A 244 6.75 8.79 -27.91
C VAL A 244 5.70 8.54 -26.85
N LEU A 245 5.34 7.27 -26.66
CA LEU A 245 4.61 6.83 -25.49
C LEU A 245 5.61 6.45 -24.41
N ILE A 246 5.41 6.96 -23.20
CA ILE A 246 6.26 6.63 -22.05
C ILE A 246 5.46 6.01 -20.92
N SER A 247 6.10 5.16 -20.12
CA SER A 247 5.46 4.57 -18.95
C SER A 247 5.13 5.62 -17.88
N GLU A 248 4.01 5.48 -17.17
CA GLU A 248 3.54 6.45 -16.14
C GLU A 248 4.59 6.69 -15.05
N LYS A 249 5.30 5.65 -14.63
CA LYS A 249 6.35 5.80 -13.63
C LYS A 249 7.53 6.63 -14.15
N LEU A 250 7.92 6.44 -15.41
CA LEU A 250 8.97 7.24 -16.05
C LEU A 250 8.55 8.70 -16.11
N ALA A 251 7.33 8.99 -16.55
CA ALA A 251 6.79 10.34 -16.57
C ALA A 251 6.83 11.02 -15.19
N THR A 252 6.44 10.28 -14.15
CA THR A 252 6.47 10.77 -12.76
C THR A 252 7.89 11.07 -12.28
N LYS A 253 8.86 10.20 -12.59
CA LYS A 253 10.27 10.38 -12.19
C LYS A 253 10.94 11.55 -12.90
N LEU A 254 10.67 11.71 -14.18
CA LEU A 254 11.19 12.82 -14.98
C LEU A 254 10.45 14.13 -14.73
N GLY A 255 9.27 14.08 -14.09
CA GLY A 255 8.41 15.25 -13.87
C GLY A 255 7.83 15.81 -15.17
N VAL A 256 7.61 14.96 -16.18
CA VAL A 256 7.09 15.34 -17.50
C VAL A 256 5.63 14.94 -17.67
N SER A 257 4.94 15.70 -18.51
CA SER A 257 3.54 15.53 -18.86
C SER A 257 3.38 15.35 -20.37
N VAL A 258 2.20 14.95 -20.82
CA VAL A 258 1.86 14.87 -22.25
C VAL A 258 2.11 16.23 -22.92
N GLY A 259 2.89 16.22 -23.98
CA GLY A 259 3.30 17.41 -24.74
C GLY A 259 4.67 17.96 -24.40
N ASP A 260 5.25 17.56 -23.26
CA ASP A 260 6.63 17.91 -22.92
C ASP A 260 7.65 17.12 -23.76
N SER A 261 8.92 17.51 -23.69
CA SER A 261 10.01 16.79 -24.38
C SER A 261 10.85 16.01 -23.37
N ILE A 262 11.43 14.90 -23.83
CA ILE A 262 12.48 14.14 -23.14
C ILE A 262 13.70 14.02 -24.04
N ALA A 263 14.89 13.90 -23.47
CA ALA A 263 16.13 13.66 -24.19
C ALA A 263 16.56 12.19 -24.02
N ILE A 264 16.79 11.51 -25.13
CA ILE A 264 17.23 10.11 -25.17
C ILE A 264 18.71 10.05 -25.48
N TYR A 265 19.45 9.32 -24.67
CA TYR A 265 20.90 9.12 -24.81
C TYR A 265 21.20 7.63 -25.01
N ASP A 266 22.30 7.35 -25.68
CA ASP A 266 22.84 6.00 -25.70
C ASP A 266 23.39 5.63 -24.33
N GLU A 267 23.41 4.32 -24.02
CA GLU A 267 23.93 3.79 -22.76
C GLU A 267 25.34 3.23 -22.98
N ASP A 268 26.30 3.60 -22.11
CA ASP A 268 27.62 2.99 -22.10
C ASP A 268 27.63 1.62 -21.38
N ALA A 269 28.75 0.90 -21.44
CA ALA A 269 28.88 -0.43 -20.80
C ALA A 269 28.70 -0.43 -19.26
N ILE A 270 28.69 0.75 -18.63
CA ILE A 270 28.58 0.92 -17.16
C ILE A 270 27.18 1.45 -16.79
N GLY A 271 26.36 1.83 -17.78
CA GLY A 271 25.00 2.32 -17.54
C GLY A 271 24.86 3.83 -17.46
N ASN A 272 25.84 4.60 -17.99
CA ASN A 272 25.76 6.07 -18.03
C ASN A 272 25.32 6.57 -19.40
N ALA A 273 24.76 7.78 -19.44
CA ALA A 273 24.39 8.45 -20.67
C ALA A 273 25.65 8.77 -21.51
N MET A 274 25.62 8.43 -22.80
CA MET A 274 26.68 8.68 -23.75
C MET A 274 26.16 9.43 -24.99
N GLY A 275 26.99 10.32 -25.53
CA GLY A 275 26.68 11.06 -26.74
C GLY A 275 25.82 12.31 -26.52
N GLU A 276 25.24 12.81 -27.61
CA GLU A 276 24.31 13.94 -27.56
C GLU A 276 22.89 13.47 -27.32
N GLY A 277 22.16 14.14 -26.43
CA GLY A 277 20.75 13.83 -26.16
C GLY A 277 19.88 14.19 -27.36
N ARG A 278 19.06 13.25 -27.81
CA ARG A 278 18.11 13.44 -28.90
C ARG A 278 16.75 13.77 -28.29
N GLU A 279 16.27 14.99 -28.52
CA GLU A 279 14.99 15.43 -27.97
C GLU A 279 13.81 14.86 -28.75
N VAL A 280 12.84 14.30 -28.02
CA VAL A 280 11.58 13.80 -28.56
C VAL A 280 10.41 14.25 -27.70
N ARG A 281 9.27 14.47 -28.33
CA ARG A 281 8.05 14.89 -27.64
C ARG A 281 7.33 13.68 -27.05
N VAL A 282 6.76 13.81 -25.85
CA VAL A 282 5.86 12.82 -25.24
C VAL A 282 4.46 13.00 -25.83
N SER A 283 4.01 12.03 -26.63
CA SER A 283 2.65 12.06 -27.20
C SER A 283 1.59 11.64 -26.19
N ASP A 284 1.88 10.58 -25.41
CA ASP A 284 0.97 10.16 -24.33
C ASP A 284 1.72 9.35 -23.25
N ILE A 285 1.04 9.04 -22.14
CA ILE A 285 1.57 8.30 -20.98
C ILE A 285 0.79 7.02 -20.82
N MET A 286 1.48 5.87 -20.97
CA MET A 286 0.87 4.55 -20.94
C MET A 286 0.94 3.88 -19.58
N GLU A 287 -0.05 3.04 -19.30
CA GLU A 287 -0.07 2.11 -18.16
C GLU A 287 1.01 1.05 -18.34
N ASN A 288 1.91 0.93 -17.37
CA ASN A 288 2.94 -0.11 -17.31
C ASN A 288 3.44 -0.29 -15.88
N TYR A 289 3.64 -1.53 -15.44
CA TYR A 289 3.98 -1.86 -14.05
C TYR A 289 5.41 -2.37 -13.87
N VAL A 290 5.97 -3.04 -14.88
CA VAL A 290 7.30 -3.65 -14.81
C VAL A 290 8.21 -3.02 -15.84
N ALA A 291 9.39 -2.61 -15.42
CA ALA A 291 10.37 -1.84 -16.18
C ALA A 291 9.86 -0.46 -16.64
N GLN A 292 10.72 0.31 -17.24
CA GLN A 292 10.38 1.63 -17.76
C GLN A 292 10.57 1.60 -19.27
N TYR A 293 9.51 1.94 -20.00
CA TYR A 293 9.48 1.84 -21.46
C TYR A 293 9.29 3.21 -22.11
N VAL A 294 9.96 3.33 -23.26
CA VAL A 294 9.69 4.33 -24.28
C VAL A 294 9.29 3.58 -25.54
N LEU A 295 8.09 3.82 -26.06
CA LEU A 295 7.62 3.26 -27.34
C LEU A 295 7.68 4.33 -28.40
N MET A 296 8.24 4.00 -29.56
CA MET A 296 8.45 4.91 -30.68
C MET A 296 8.06 4.22 -31.99
N SER A 297 7.53 4.99 -32.95
CA SER A 297 7.28 4.47 -34.30
C SER A 297 8.59 4.28 -35.05
N PRO A 298 8.63 3.39 -36.07
CA PRO A 298 9.81 3.25 -36.93
C PRO A 298 10.24 4.55 -37.61
N ALA A 299 9.28 5.32 -38.11
CA ALA A 299 9.54 6.58 -38.80
C ALA A 299 10.13 7.64 -37.85
N LEU A 300 9.58 7.73 -36.62
CA LEU A 300 10.11 8.62 -35.59
C LEU A 300 11.51 8.20 -35.14
N TYR A 301 11.76 6.90 -35.01
CA TYR A 301 13.09 6.36 -34.69
C TYR A 301 14.13 6.75 -35.75
N GLU A 302 13.84 6.50 -37.02
CA GLU A 302 14.75 6.81 -38.14
C GLU A 302 15.06 8.33 -38.19
N SER A 303 14.03 9.17 -38.00
CA SER A 303 14.23 10.63 -38.00
C SER A 303 15.01 11.14 -36.77
N THR A 304 14.88 10.48 -35.64
CA THR A 304 15.51 10.89 -34.36
C THR A 304 16.92 10.32 -34.20
N MET A 305 17.09 9.01 -34.51
CA MET A 305 18.38 8.32 -34.32
C MET A 305 19.29 8.43 -35.56
N GLY A 306 18.72 8.72 -36.72
CA GLY A 306 19.48 8.85 -37.99
C GLY A 306 19.84 7.52 -38.65
N GLU A 307 19.29 6.42 -38.16
CA GLU A 307 19.49 5.07 -38.66
C GLU A 307 18.17 4.29 -38.67
N ALA A 308 18.07 3.31 -39.56
CA ALA A 308 16.90 2.43 -39.62
C ALA A 308 16.90 1.43 -38.45
N PRO A 309 15.75 1.13 -37.85
CA PRO A 309 15.66 0.22 -36.71
C PRO A 309 16.04 -1.23 -37.14
N SER A 310 16.94 -1.86 -36.37
CA SER A 310 17.30 -3.27 -36.54
C SER A 310 16.47 -4.15 -35.60
N TYR A 311 15.51 -4.86 -36.19
CA TYR A 311 14.60 -5.70 -35.40
C TYR A 311 15.27 -7.02 -35.04
N ALA A 312 15.52 -7.22 -33.75
CA ALA A 312 16.22 -8.39 -33.22
C ALA A 312 15.43 -9.11 -32.12
N THR A 313 14.26 -8.63 -31.76
CA THR A 313 13.37 -9.26 -30.76
C THR A 313 12.08 -9.68 -31.44
N LEU A 314 11.69 -10.95 -31.28
CA LEU A 314 10.44 -11.50 -31.79
C LEU A 314 9.52 -11.85 -30.60
N LEU A 315 8.33 -11.28 -30.60
CA LEU A 315 7.25 -11.63 -29.68
C LEU A 315 6.36 -12.69 -30.31
N ALA A 316 5.99 -13.71 -29.55
CA ALA A 316 5.18 -14.82 -30.06
C ALA A 316 4.31 -15.45 -28.95
N ASN A 317 3.29 -16.18 -29.41
CA ASN A 317 2.50 -17.07 -28.56
C ASN A 317 2.80 -18.51 -28.96
N VAL A 318 3.56 -19.20 -28.11
CA VAL A 318 3.91 -20.61 -28.27
C VAL A 318 2.91 -21.46 -27.52
N ALA A 319 2.54 -22.62 -28.07
CA ALA A 319 1.60 -23.53 -27.41
C ALA A 319 2.04 -23.90 -25.98
N GLU A 320 1.06 -24.07 -25.10
CA GLU A 320 1.32 -24.45 -23.72
C GLU A 320 1.76 -25.91 -23.60
N GLY A 321 2.66 -26.18 -22.66
CA GLY A 321 3.17 -27.50 -22.31
C GLY A 321 4.69 -27.50 -22.15
N ASP A 322 5.17 -28.05 -21.05
CA ASP A 322 6.60 -28.04 -20.72
C ASP A 322 7.42 -28.78 -21.79
N ASP A 323 6.96 -29.94 -22.26
CA ASP A 323 7.61 -30.70 -23.32
C ASP A 323 7.68 -29.93 -24.65
N VAL A 324 6.60 -29.19 -25.00
CA VAL A 324 6.53 -28.40 -26.25
C VAL A 324 7.49 -27.21 -26.18
N ARG A 325 7.53 -26.55 -25.05
CA ARG A 325 8.40 -25.38 -24.81
C ARG A 325 9.87 -25.77 -24.74
N GLU A 326 10.21 -26.93 -24.16
CA GLU A 326 11.58 -27.44 -24.13
C GLU A 326 12.07 -27.72 -25.54
N VAL A 327 11.31 -28.49 -26.36
CA VAL A 327 11.64 -28.78 -27.76
C VAL A 327 11.73 -27.50 -28.57
N PHE A 328 10.79 -26.57 -28.42
CA PHE A 328 10.82 -25.29 -29.11
C PHE A 328 12.06 -24.47 -28.76
N SER A 329 12.41 -24.40 -27.46
CA SER A 329 13.57 -23.62 -27.01
C SER A 329 14.87 -24.23 -27.52
N ASP A 330 15.03 -25.54 -27.45
CA ASP A 330 16.23 -26.23 -27.92
C ASP A 330 16.43 -26.03 -29.42
N ASP A 331 15.36 -26.19 -30.22
CA ASP A 331 15.40 -26.01 -31.65
C ASP A 331 15.70 -24.55 -32.05
N VAL A 332 15.09 -23.59 -31.41
CA VAL A 332 15.28 -22.15 -31.72
C VAL A 332 16.63 -21.66 -31.23
N LEU A 333 17.11 -22.09 -30.05
CA LEU A 333 18.44 -21.75 -29.54
C LEU A 333 19.58 -22.36 -30.36
N ALA A 334 19.32 -23.47 -31.07
CA ALA A 334 20.30 -24.08 -32.01
C ALA A 334 20.42 -23.31 -33.32
N MET A 335 19.54 -22.33 -33.59
CA MET A 335 19.58 -21.53 -34.84
C MET A 335 20.62 -20.41 -34.71
N ASP A 336 21.29 -20.11 -35.83
CA ASP A 336 22.32 -19.08 -35.87
C ASP A 336 21.73 -17.69 -35.52
N GLY A 337 22.46 -16.96 -34.71
CA GLY A 337 22.11 -15.61 -34.27
C GLY A 337 21.07 -15.52 -33.15
N VAL A 338 20.51 -16.62 -32.67
CA VAL A 338 19.60 -16.59 -31.51
C VAL A 338 20.40 -16.56 -30.22
N LYS A 339 20.11 -15.58 -29.36
CA LYS A 339 20.75 -15.42 -28.04
C LYS A 339 19.98 -16.07 -26.93
N THR A 340 18.67 -15.77 -26.87
CA THR A 340 17.83 -16.24 -25.78
C THR A 340 16.40 -16.49 -26.25
N VAL A 341 15.79 -17.49 -25.65
CA VAL A 341 14.33 -17.69 -25.65
C VAL A 341 13.87 -17.56 -24.20
N THR A 342 12.90 -16.71 -23.96
CA THR A 342 12.39 -16.43 -22.61
C THR A 342 10.88 -16.53 -22.61
N TYR A 343 10.31 -17.20 -21.62
CA TYR A 343 8.87 -17.27 -21.42
C TYR A 343 8.40 -16.33 -20.31
N ASN A 344 7.25 -15.71 -20.51
CA ASN A 344 6.66 -14.83 -19.51
C ASN A 344 6.37 -15.56 -18.19
N ASP A 345 6.01 -16.84 -18.25
CA ASP A 345 5.73 -17.66 -17.05
C ASP A 345 6.93 -17.79 -16.12
N GLU A 346 8.14 -17.89 -16.66
CA GLU A 346 9.37 -17.92 -15.86
C GLU A 346 9.58 -16.58 -15.14
N THR A 347 9.36 -15.49 -15.86
CA THR A 347 9.40 -14.14 -15.33
C THR A 347 8.33 -13.95 -14.27
N ILE A 348 7.08 -14.35 -14.54
CA ILE A 348 5.95 -14.31 -13.61
C ILE A 348 6.27 -15.12 -12.34
N ASN A 349 6.80 -16.33 -12.47
CA ASN A 349 7.14 -17.18 -11.33
C ASN A 349 8.28 -16.60 -10.49
N SER A 350 9.26 -15.97 -11.12
CA SER A 350 10.33 -15.23 -10.44
C SER A 350 9.77 -14.06 -9.66
N TYR A 351 8.92 -13.24 -10.28
CA TYR A 351 8.24 -12.14 -9.59
C TYR A 351 7.33 -12.62 -8.48
N ARG A 352 6.52 -13.67 -8.68
CA ARG A 352 5.68 -14.26 -7.62
C ARG A 352 6.50 -14.74 -6.44
N SER A 353 7.64 -15.37 -6.69
CA SER A 353 8.53 -15.83 -5.61
C SER A 353 9.11 -14.67 -4.83
N MET A 354 9.49 -13.59 -5.50
CA MET A 354 9.92 -12.34 -4.90
C MET A 354 8.80 -11.69 -4.07
N LEU A 355 7.62 -11.58 -4.64
CA LEU A 355 6.45 -10.94 -4.01
C LEU A 355 5.92 -11.74 -2.82
N LYS A 356 6.00 -13.07 -2.86
CA LYS A 356 5.62 -13.95 -1.72
C LYS A 356 6.40 -13.64 -0.44
N SER A 357 7.60 -13.11 -0.57
CA SER A 357 8.40 -12.65 0.56
C SER A 357 7.84 -11.36 1.16
N VAL A 358 7.30 -10.47 0.32
CA VAL A 358 6.66 -9.22 0.76
C VAL A 358 5.33 -9.50 1.46
N ASP A 359 4.59 -10.54 1.06
CA ASP A 359 3.39 -11.00 1.76
C ASP A 359 3.65 -11.24 3.26
N SER A 360 4.82 -11.78 3.60
CA SER A 360 5.20 -11.99 4.99
C SER A 360 5.33 -10.68 5.77
N VAL A 361 5.86 -9.63 5.14
CA VAL A 361 5.97 -8.29 5.75
C VAL A 361 4.58 -7.69 5.95
N VAL A 362 3.70 -7.83 4.97
CA VAL A 362 2.31 -7.37 5.07
C VAL A 362 1.58 -8.09 6.20
N VAL A 363 1.73 -9.40 6.34
CA VAL A 363 1.13 -10.17 7.45
C VAL A 363 1.60 -9.62 8.81
N VAL A 364 2.90 -9.36 8.98
CA VAL A 364 3.42 -8.75 10.21
C VAL A 364 2.80 -7.38 10.46
N LEU A 365 2.67 -6.54 9.44
CA LEU A 365 2.06 -5.22 9.53
C LEU A 365 0.58 -5.31 9.93
N VAL A 366 -0.17 -6.21 9.32
CA VAL A 366 -1.58 -6.45 9.65
C VAL A 366 -1.73 -6.95 11.09
N VAL A 367 -0.89 -7.90 11.53
CA VAL A 367 -0.89 -8.40 12.91
C VAL A 367 -0.53 -7.30 13.90
N ALA A 368 0.47 -6.47 13.61
CA ALA A 368 0.85 -5.34 14.45
C ALA A 368 -0.29 -4.31 14.56
N ALA A 369 -0.93 -3.98 13.44
CA ALA A 369 -2.11 -3.10 13.41
C ALA A 369 -3.28 -3.69 14.21
N ALA A 370 -3.50 -5.00 14.11
CA ALA A 370 -4.53 -5.71 14.87
C ALA A 370 -4.28 -5.67 16.38
N LEU A 371 -3.04 -5.91 16.81
CA LEU A 371 -2.65 -5.80 18.23
C LEU A 371 -2.80 -4.36 18.74
N LEU A 372 -2.40 -3.38 17.95
CA LEU A 372 -2.59 -1.96 18.27
C LEU A 372 -4.08 -1.63 18.42
N ALA A 373 -4.91 -2.09 17.49
CA ALA A 373 -6.36 -1.92 17.54
C ALA A 373 -6.95 -2.51 18.83
N PHE A 374 -6.53 -3.72 19.20
CA PHE A 374 -6.97 -4.36 20.44
C PHE A 374 -6.60 -3.54 21.67
N VAL A 375 -5.34 -3.09 21.78
CA VAL A 375 -4.84 -2.31 22.92
C VAL A 375 -5.56 -0.96 23.02
N VAL A 376 -5.73 -0.26 21.89
CA VAL A 376 -6.43 1.04 21.85
C VAL A 376 -7.90 0.87 22.26
N LEU A 377 -8.61 -0.09 21.69
CA LEU A 377 -10.01 -0.38 22.04
C LEU A 377 -10.16 -0.80 23.50
N TYR A 378 -9.25 -1.65 24.00
CA TYR A 378 -9.23 -2.05 25.41
C TYR A 378 -9.06 -0.85 26.34
N ASN A 379 -8.09 0.01 26.09
CA ASN A 379 -7.83 1.21 26.88
C ASN A 379 -9.01 2.18 26.85
N LEU A 380 -9.58 2.45 25.68
CA LEU A 380 -10.75 3.32 25.54
C LEU A 380 -11.96 2.78 26.27
N THR A 381 -12.23 1.49 26.16
CA THR A 381 -13.35 0.85 26.89
C THR A 381 -13.10 0.85 28.38
N ASN A 382 -11.87 0.61 28.82
CA ASN A 382 -11.50 0.66 30.24
C ASN A 382 -11.71 2.06 30.83
N ILE A 383 -11.26 3.12 30.17
CA ILE A 383 -11.47 4.51 30.57
C ILE A 383 -12.97 4.81 30.61
N ASN A 384 -13.73 4.39 29.62
CA ASN A 384 -15.16 4.59 29.55
C ASN A 384 -15.90 3.98 30.76
N ILE A 385 -15.52 2.75 31.13
CA ILE A 385 -16.11 2.08 32.32
C ILE A 385 -15.71 2.78 33.60
N THR A 386 -14.42 3.09 33.79
CA THR A 386 -13.90 3.68 35.04
C THR A 386 -14.51 5.05 35.31
N GLU A 387 -14.69 5.89 34.32
CA GLU A 387 -15.31 7.21 34.47
C GLU A 387 -16.82 7.14 34.79
N ARG A 388 -17.48 6.02 34.50
CA ARG A 388 -18.92 5.83 34.71
C ARG A 388 -19.27 4.86 35.81
N VAL A 389 -18.33 4.49 36.64
CA VAL A 389 -18.56 3.54 37.75
C VAL A 389 -19.76 3.96 38.61
N ARG A 390 -19.89 5.26 38.94
CA ARG A 390 -21.04 5.78 39.71
C ARG A 390 -22.36 5.67 38.93
N GLU A 391 -22.40 6.03 37.65
CA GLU A 391 -23.60 5.89 36.83
C GLU A 391 -24.03 4.41 36.73
N ILE A 392 -23.05 3.51 36.58
CA ILE A 392 -23.26 2.05 36.54
C ILE A 392 -23.81 1.55 37.89
N ALA A 393 -23.22 1.99 38.99
CA ALA A 393 -23.66 1.64 40.35
C ALA A 393 -25.11 2.11 40.61
N THR A 394 -25.44 3.34 40.19
CA THR A 394 -26.79 3.89 40.31
C THR A 394 -27.80 3.06 39.52
N LEU A 395 -27.50 2.67 38.28
CA LEU A 395 -28.36 1.79 37.45
C LEU A 395 -28.60 0.45 38.14
N LYS A 396 -27.55 -0.16 38.71
CA LYS A 396 -27.66 -1.43 39.45
C LYS A 396 -28.54 -1.29 40.68
N VAL A 397 -28.42 -0.19 41.45
CA VAL A 397 -29.27 0.07 42.63
C VAL A 397 -30.72 0.32 42.25
N LEU A 398 -30.99 0.92 41.08
CA LEU A 398 -32.32 1.08 40.51
C LEU A 398 -32.95 -0.22 39.99
N GLY A 399 -32.24 -1.38 40.13
CA GLY A 399 -32.78 -2.70 39.79
C GLY A 399 -32.52 -3.14 38.36
N PHE A 400 -31.68 -2.41 37.55
CA PHE A 400 -31.29 -2.86 36.24
C PHE A 400 -30.45 -4.14 36.33
N THR A 401 -30.78 -5.09 35.50
CA THR A 401 -30.04 -6.36 35.40
C THR A 401 -28.62 -6.15 34.85
N PRO A 402 -27.65 -7.02 35.18
CA PRO A 402 -26.30 -6.91 34.63
C PRO A 402 -26.26 -6.93 33.09
N HIS A 403 -27.22 -7.58 32.45
CA HIS A 403 -27.34 -7.62 31.01
C HIS A 403 -27.74 -6.24 30.43
N GLU A 404 -28.69 -5.57 31.05
CA GLU A 404 -29.16 -4.25 30.62
C GLU A 404 -28.06 -3.18 30.78
N VAL A 405 -27.33 -3.24 31.91
CA VAL A 405 -26.20 -2.33 32.19
C VAL A 405 -25.08 -2.57 31.16
N ASN A 406 -24.76 -3.82 30.88
CA ASN A 406 -23.79 -4.18 29.84
C ASN A 406 -24.24 -3.66 28.46
N ALA A 407 -25.48 -3.92 28.08
CA ALA A 407 -26.03 -3.49 26.80
C ALA A 407 -25.99 -1.95 26.63
N TYR A 408 -26.16 -1.19 27.72
CA TYR A 408 -26.08 0.27 27.73
C TYR A 408 -24.66 0.75 27.38
N ILE A 409 -23.63 0.18 28.03
CA ILE A 409 -22.23 0.56 27.82
C ILE A 409 -21.73 0.11 26.46
N TYR A 410 -22.04 -1.11 26.07
CA TYR A 410 -21.55 -1.70 24.84
C TYR A 410 -22.14 -1.07 23.58
N ARG A 411 -23.37 -0.57 23.67
CA ARG A 411 -24.01 0.16 22.58
C ARG A 411 -23.23 1.40 22.19
N GLU A 412 -22.69 2.11 23.20
CA GLU A 412 -21.84 3.29 22.94
C GLU A 412 -20.51 2.89 22.31
N THR A 413 -19.83 1.87 22.85
CA THR A 413 -18.56 1.39 22.32
C THR A 413 -18.70 0.89 20.88
N MET A 414 -19.78 0.15 20.60
CA MET A 414 -20.07 -0.34 19.24
C MET A 414 -20.33 0.78 18.25
N LEU A 415 -21.06 1.84 18.67
CA LEU A 415 -21.27 3.03 17.82
C LEU A 415 -19.97 3.76 17.54
N LEU A 416 -19.12 3.94 18.55
CA LEU A 416 -17.80 4.55 18.38
C LEU A 416 -16.93 3.73 17.45
N SER A 417 -16.96 2.40 17.58
CA SER A 417 -16.22 1.50 16.70
C SER A 417 -16.73 1.55 15.25
N LEU A 418 -18.04 1.59 15.06
CA LEU A 418 -18.65 1.72 13.75
C LEU A 418 -18.24 3.02 13.04
N ILE A 419 -18.39 4.15 13.75
CA ILE A 419 -18.04 5.47 13.19
C ILE A 419 -16.53 5.56 12.98
N GLY A 420 -15.72 5.10 13.95
CA GLY A 420 -14.27 5.10 13.86
C GLY A 420 -13.75 4.22 12.73
N ALA A 421 -14.31 3.03 12.56
CA ALA A 421 -13.97 2.15 11.44
C ALA A 421 -14.31 2.79 10.10
N PHE A 422 -15.50 3.39 9.97
CA PHE A 422 -15.89 4.07 8.74
C PHE A 422 -14.97 5.25 8.40
N VAL A 423 -14.65 6.11 9.37
CA VAL A 423 -13.67 7.20 9.19
C VAL A 423 -12.28 6.64 8.89
N GLY A 424 -11.93 5.51 9.51
CA GLY A 424 -10.68 4.81 9.31
C GLY A 424 -10.49 4.29 7.89
N LEU A 425 -11.55 3.86 7.21
CA LEU A 425 -11.46 3.48 5.80
C LEU A 425 -11.03 4.65 4.91
N PHE A 426 -11.57 5.85 5.12
CA PHE A 426 -11.13 7.04 4.37
C PHE A 426 -9.69 7.43 4.70
N LEU A 427 -9.31 7.36 5.98
CA LEU A 427 -7.93 7.60 6.40
C LEU A 427 -6.98 6.56 5.77
N GLY A 428 -7.42 5.30 5.70
CA GLY A 428 -6.67 4.20 5.11
C GLY A 428 -6.39 4.39 3.63
N ILE A 429 -7.35 4.89 2.85
CA ILE A 429 -7.15 5.24 1.44
C ILE A 429 -6.03 6.29 1.28
N ALA A 430 -6.06 7.34 2.11
CA ALA A 430 -5.03 8.39 2.05
C ALA A 430 -3.65 7.89 2.49
N MET A 431 -3.60 7.04 3.52
CA MET A 431 -2.35 6.44 4.02
C MET A 431 -1.78 5.43 3.03
N GLU A 432 -2.63 4.58 2.46
CA GLU A 432 -2.22 3.60 1.46
C GLU A 432 -1.63 4.28 0.23
N GLY A 433 -2.31 5.28 -0.35
CA GLY A 433 -1.79 6.01 -1.49
C GLY A 433 -0.40 6.63 -1.23
N TYR A 434 -0.16 7.15 -0.02
CA TYR A 434 1.17 7.65 0.37
C TYR A 434 2.20 6.52 0.51
N VAL A 435 1.83 5.42 1.18
CA VAL A 435 2.73 4.29 1.43
C VAL A 435 3.11 3.59 0.15
N VAL A 436 2.15 3.35 -0.75
CA VAL A 436 2.38 2.70 -2.04
C VAL A 436 3.39 3.49 -2.88
N ILE A 437 3.20 4.82 -3.00
CA ILE A 437 4.14 5.68 -3.76
C ILE A 437 5.54 5.68 -3.14
N THR A 438 5.63 5.70 -1.80
CA THR A 438 6.91 5.77 -1.09
C THR A 438 7.66 4.43 -1.05
N ALA A 439 6.92 3.31 -1.05
CA ALA A 439 7.48 1.97 -1.01
C ALA A 439 7.90 1.42 -2.39
N GLU A 440 7.49 2.08 -3.48
CA GLU A 440 7.84 1.67 -4.83
C GLU A 440 9.35 1.63 -5.05
N VAL A 441 9.81 0.55 -5.69
CA VAL A 441 11.18 0.42 -6.19
C VAL A 441 11.31 1.03 -7.58
N ASP A 442 12.55 1.35 -7.98
CA ASP A 442 12.82 2.14 -9.19
C ASP A 442 12.27 1.53 -10.48
N GLN A 443 12.30 0.22 -10.61
CA GLN A 443 11.93 -0.49 -11.84
C GLN A 443 10.47 -1.00 -11.85
N VAL A 444 9.71 -0.81 -10.77
CA VAL A 444 8.36 -1.38 -10.66
C VAL A 444 7.39 -0.32 -10.14
N MET A 445 6.27 -0.16 -10.83
CA MET A 445 5.13 0.61 -10.38
C MET A 445 4.16 -0.31 -9.65
N PHE A 446 3.73 0.07 -8.46
CA PHE A 446 2.73 -0.70 -7.72
C PHE A 446 1.31 -0.38 -8.21
N GLY A 447 0.40 -1.32 -8.05
CA GLY A 447 -1.03 -1.08 -8.29
C GLY A 447 -1.55 0.08 -7.44
N ARG A 448 -2.51 0.84 -7.97
CA ARG A 448 -3.09 2.03 -7.31
C ARG A 448 -4.50 1.81 -6.80
N GLU A 449 -4.94 0.56 -6.79
CA GLU A 449 -6.32 0.23 -6.47
C GLU A 449 -6.40 -0.63 -5.21
N ILE A 450 -7.27 -0.25 -4.30
CA ILE A 450 -7.59 -1.07 -3.14
C ILE A 450 -8.81 -1.93 -3.51
N HIS A 451 -8.67 -3.24 -3.44
CA HIS A 451 -9.77 -4.17 -3.74
C HIS A 451 -10.93 -4.00 -2.74
N THR A 452 -12.15 -4.11 -3.22
CA THR A 452 -13.37 -4.00 -2.40
C THR A 452 -13.34 -4.99 -1.21
N LEU A 453 -12.76 -6.18 -1.41
CA LEU A 453 -12.62 -7.17 -0.35
C LEU A 453 -11.76 -6.67 0.83
N SER A 454 -10.71 -5.90 0.57
CA SER A 454 -9.82 -5.33 1.60
C SER A 454 -10.56 -4.33 2.50
N PHE A 455 -11.48 -3.54 1.95
CA PHE A 455 -12.36 -2.67 2.74
C PHE A 455 -13.25 -3.47 3.69
N ILE A 456 -13.85 -4.55 3.18
CA ILE A 456 -14.73 -5.42 3.96
C ILE A 456 -13.94 -6.10 5.08
N ILE A 457 -12.74 -6.64 4.76
CA ILE A 457 -11.89 -7.32 5.74
C ILE A 457 -11.41 -6.33 6.82
N ALA A 458 -10.89 -5.16 6.47
CA ALA A 458 -10.43 -4.16 7.43
C ALA A 458 -11.56 -3.72 8.38
N PHE A 459 -12.75 -3.46 7.83
CA PHE A 459 -13.93 -3.12 8.60
C PHE A 459 -14.36 -4.26 9.53
N ALA A 460 -14.47 -5.49 8.99
CA ALA A 460 -14.88 -6.67 9.75
C ALA A 460 -13.91 -7.01 10.88
N LEU A 461 -12.60 -6.92 10.64
CA LEU A 461 -11.57 -7.13 11.66
C LEU A 461 -11.67 -6.09 12.78
N THR A 462 -11.83 -4.81 12.43
CA THR A 462 -12.02 -3.75 13.44
C THR A 462 -13.26 -4.00 14.30
N MET A 463 -14.37 -4.39 13.69
CA MET A 463 -15.60 -4.73 14.42
C MET A 463 -15.43 -5.99 15.27
N LEU A 464 -14.74 -7.00 14.77
CA LEU A 464 -14.41 -8.22 15.50
C LEU A 464 -13.58 -7.89 16.77
N PHE A 465 -12.53 -7.08 16.63
CA PHE A 465 -11.73 -6.65 17.79
C PHE A 465 -12.56 -5.86 18.80
N SER A 466 -13.45 -5.00 18.33
CA SER A 466 -14.39 -4.29 19.22
C SER A 466 -15.28 -5.26 20.01
N VAL A 467 -15.77 -6.32 19.38
CA VAL A 467 -16.55 -7.37 20.05
C VAL A 467 -15.69 -8.13 21.06
N ILE A 468 -14.48 -8.55 20.68
CA ILE A 468 -13.56 -9.29 21.57
C ILE A 468 -13.24 -8.46 22.82
N VAL A 469 -12.89 -7.17 22.65
CA VAL A 469 -12.62 -6.25 23.78
C VAL A 469 -13.86 -6.10 24.66
N THR A 470 -15.03 -5.94 24.06
CA THR A 470 -16.30 -5.84 24.75
C THR A 470 -16.57 -7.08 25.62
N LEU A 471 -16.31 -8.25 25.08
CA LEU A 471 -16.46 -9.52 25.82
C LEU A 471 -15.43 -9.63 26.95
N ALA A 472 -14.18 -9.27 26.71
CA ALA A 472 -13.13 -9.26 27.75
C ALA A 472 -13.48 -8.32 28.92
N MET A 473 -14.06 -7.16 28.61
CA MET A 473 -14.45 -6.17 29.63
C MET A 473 -15.70 -6.55 30.43
N LYS A 474 -16.50 -7.51 29.95
CA LYS A 474 -17.66 -8.04 30.68
C LYS A 474 -17.27 -8.58 32.07
N PHE A 475 -16.10 -9.22 32.16
CA PHE A 475 -15.58 -9.72 33.44
C PHE A 475 -15.25 -8.60 34.42
N LYS A 476 -14.76 -7.44 33.93
CA LYS A 476 -14.45 -6.29 34.76
C LYS A 476 -15.72 -5.59 35.29
N LEU A 477 -16.76 -5.50 34.46
CA LEU A 477 -18.05 -4.92 34.85
C LEU A 477 -18.76 -5.72 35.94
N LYS A 478 -18.58 -7.05 35.99
CA LYS A 478 -19.12 -7.89 37.05
C LYS A 478 -18.50 -7.59 38.42
N LYS A 479 -17.22 -7.16 38.48
CA LYS A 479 -16.47 -6.92 39.70
C LYS A 479 -16.74 -5.55 40.35
N ILE A 480 -17.55 -4.68 39.73
CA ILE A 480 -17.88 -3.36 40.29
C ILE A 480 -18.83 -3.54 41.51
N ASP A 481 -18.31 -3.23 42.69
CA ASP A 481 -19.09 -3.21 43.94
C ASP A 481 -19.97 -1.95 44.02
N MET A 482 -21.28 -2.15 44.25
CA MET A 482 -22.27 -1.10 44.30
C MET A 482 -22.08 -0.20 45.57
N VAL A 483 -21.74 -0.84 46.71
CA VAL A 483 -21.65 -0.15 47.99
C VAL A 483 -20.40 0.71 48.06
N GLU A 484 -19.26 0.17 47.64
CA GLU A 484 -17.97 0.86 47.63
C GLU A 484 -17.97 2.02 46.62
N SER A 485 -18.61 1.81 45.46
CA SER A 485 -18.67 2.82 44.37
C SER A 485 -19.55 4.03 44.72
N LEU A 486 -20.49 3.89 45.65
CA LEU A 486 -21.37 4.98 46.15
C LEU A 486 -20.86 5.59 47.43
N LYS A 487 -20.06 4.86 48.24
CA LYS A 487 -19.45 5.35 49.50
C LYS A 487 -18.26 6.27 49.33
N SER A 488 -17.60 6.33 48.17
CA SER A 488 -16.38 7.13 47.96
C SER A 488 -16.67 8.64 47.80
N VAL A 489 -17.42 9.23 48.75
CA VAL A 489 -17.69 10.67 48.87
C VAL A 489 -17.17 11.23 50.18
N ASP A 490 -16.34 10.50 50.92
CA ASP A 490 -15.61 11.02 52.06
C ASP A 490 -14.11 11.13 51.76
#